data_c5f23701ca2b2eb20a1a7a9fd9c9ba41
#
_entry.id   c5f23701ca2b2eb20a1a7a9fd9c9ba41
#
_cell.length_a   1.000
_cell.length_b   1.000
_cell.length_c   1.000
_cell.angle_alpha   90.00
_cell.angle_beta   90.00
_cell.angle_gamma   90.00
#
_symmetry.space_group_name_H-M   'P 1'
#
loop_
_entity.id
_entity.type
_entity.pdbx_description
1 polymer ?
#
loop_
_entity_poly.entity_id
_entity_poly.type
_entity_poly.pdbx_seq_one_letter_code
_entity_poly.pdbx_strand_id
1 'polypeptide(L)'
;MQKMRFFRRCLPLFLAFWLLLAVAGAPFAAYAGESVTVRDGSGQVRYAAPMDPENACPALQSALDTVRSGAYGTCTVTVTPGKYRMTKSAVLASDMTLDLTGVTLLNANAGKGNIFISPNRDRTGKDYTGYSALENCTLRGGTLDYAPGNTNGSCLLRLAHCKNVTVDGTAFLNNTDSHHAELAAGYNVRFVNCLFSGQTNQTESSAEALQIDILEKNRHFANFPAYDGTMNQKITVEDCTFQDLICGVGTRNAFAGRYQKGVTIRGNTFRRLQGTAIVCTNYVDAVIEKNTITDCGRGVAYYMCKNSGVIDVFTDGSGKVLGKRNTDCGSRITDNTISVCQTAEMDKPRGMFLYGGKAAGKMPAGNYAVYNLTVSGNTITTTGGGITGTDLQNCTLADNRITH
;
A
#
# COMPACT_ATOMS: atom_id res chain seq x y z
N MET A 1 -21.11 51.86 57.65
CA MET A 1 -20.29 50.63 57.79
C MET A 1 -20.57 49.67 56.70
N GLN A 2 -20.01 49.95 55.48
CA GLN A 2 -20.16 49.04 54.32
C GLN A 2 -19.10 49.40 53.27
N LYS A 3 -17.83 49.14 53.57
CA LYS A 3 -16.71 49.25 52.63
C LYS A 3 -15.57 48.40 53.15
N MET A 4 -15.64 47.11 52.93
CA MET A 4 -14.45 46.20 53.01
C MET A 4 -14.85 44.73 52.74
N ARG A 5 -15.26 44.44 51.52
CA ARG A 5 -15.43 43.03 51.05
C ARG A 5 -15.13 42.82 49.56
N PHE A 6 -14.33 43.65 48.90
CA PHE A 6 -14.09 43.55 47.47
C PHE A 6 -12.65 43.14 47.06
N PHE A 7 -11.75 42.89 48.00
CA PHE A 7 -10.35 42.66 47.65
C PHE A 7 -9.83 41.22 47.84
N ARG A 8 -10.68 40.23 48.11
CA ARG A 8 -10.22 38.86 48.36
C ARG A 8 -10.56 37.82 47.28
N ARG A 9 -11.12 38.19 46.13
CA ARG A 9 -11.48 37.24 45.08
C ARG A 9 -10.67 37.31 43.79
N CYS A 10 -9.76 38.26 43.63
CA CYS A 10 -8.96 38.41 42.40
C CYS A 10 -7.53 37.84 42.45
N LEU A 11 -7.04 37.42 43.61
CA LEU A 11 -5.67 36.91 43.74
C LEU A 11 -5.42 35.50 43.20
N PRO A 12 -6.37 34.54 43.20
CA PRO A 12 -6.11 33.21 42.64
C PRO A 12 -6.15 33.14 41.12
N LEU A 13 -6.81 34.11 40.43
CA LEU A 13 -6.84 34.09 38.94
C LEU A 13 -5.55 34.59 38.29
N PHE A 14 -4.82 35.49 38.95
CA PHE A 14 -3.55 36.00 38.42
C PHE A 14 -2.40 35.01 38.56
N LEU A 15 -2.38 34.17 39.57
CA LEU A 15 -1.37 33.13 39.74
C LEU A 15 -1.61 31.95 38.78
N ALA A 16 -2.87 31.64 38.44
CA ALA A 16 -3.18 30.59 37.47
C ALA A 16 -2.81 30.97 36.02
N PHE A 17 -2.89 32.29 35.70
CA PHE A 17 -2.51 32.77 34.37
C PHE A 17 -0.98 32.77 34.14
N TRP A 18 -0.18 33.01 35.18
CA TRP A 18 1.27 32.96 35.09
C TRP A 18 1.82 31.53 35.11
N LEU A 19 1.14 30.56 35.72
CA LEU A 19 1.52 29.15 35.63
C LEU A 19 1.21 28.55 34.27
N LEU A 20 0.20 29.01 33.52
CA LEU A 20 -0.10 28.57 32.18
C LEU A 20 0.85 29.12 31.10
N LEU A 21 1.47 30.29 31.35
CA LEU A 21 2.47 30.85 30.43
C LEU A 21 3.88 30.32 30.64
N ALA A 22 4.16 29.67 31.77
CA ALA A 22 5.48 29.09 32.07
C ALA A 22 5.68 27.68 31.49
N VAL A 23 4.62 27.03 30.97
CA VAL A 23 4.71 25.69 30.36
C VAL A 23 4.97 25.77 28.85
N ALA A 24 4.88 26.94 28.23
CA ALA A 24 5.03 27.09 26.77
C ALA A 24 6.49 27.26 26.27
N GLY A 25 7.49 26.99 27.08
CA GLY A 25 8.84 27.35 26.69
C GLY A 25 10.00 26.50 27.20
N ALA A 26 9.75 25.35 27.79
CA ALA A 26 10.86 24.43 28.08
C ALA A 26 11.38 23.84 26.75
N PRO A 27 12.65 24.04 26.36
CA PRO A 27 13.19 23.36 25.19
C PRO A 27 13.08 21.87 25.43
N PHE A 28 12.52 21.14 24.45
CA PHE A 28 12.58 19.68 24.50
C PHE A 28 14.03 19.25 24.60
N ALA A 29 14.37 18.54 25.68
CA ALA A 29 15.72 17.99 25.84
C ALA A 29 16.03 17.11 24.64
N ALA A 30 17.20 17.30 24.03
CA ALA A 30 17.70 16.34 23.06
C ALA A 30 18.01 15.05 23.81
N TYR A 31 17.31 13.96 23.47
CA TYR A 31 17.64 12.67 24.01
C TYR A 31 18.93 12.17 23.36
N ALA A 32 19.96 11.90 24.18
CA ALA A 32 21.16 11.19 23.73
C ALA A 32 20.84 9.70 23.73
N GLY A 33 20.47 9.14 22.55
CA GLY A 33 20.12 7.73 22.41
C GLY A 33 18.92 7.51 21.48
N GLU A 34 18.36 6.33 21.59
CA GLU A 34 17.20 5.91 20.78
C GLU A 34 15.97 6.76 21.08
N SER A 35 15.46 7.46 20.07
CA SER A 35 14.40 8.43 20.26
C SER A 35 13.57 8.63 19.00
N VAL A 36 12.35 9.16 19.19
CA VAL A 36 11.52 9.71 18.12
C VAL A 36 11.30 11.20 18.36
N THR A 37 11.39 12.00 17.30
CA THR A 37 11.24 13.46 17.35
C THR A 37 10.26 13.92 16.29
N VAL A 38 9.36 14.84 16.64
CA VAL A 38 8.46 15.54 15.71
C VAL A 38 8.92 16.99 15.59
N ARG A 39 9.16 17.44 14.36
CA ARG A 39 9.46 18.82 14.02
C ARG A 39 8.39 19.37 13.09
N ASP A 40 7.96 20.58 13.33
CA ASP A 40 7.05 21.29 12.41
C ASP A 40 7.78 21.85 11.18
N GLY A 41 7.06 22.51 10.29
CA GLY A 41 7.61 23.12 9.07
C GLY A 41 8.63 24.25 9.33
N SER A 42 8.70 24.82 10.53
CA SER A 42 9.72 25.78 10.95
C SER A 42 10.97 25.11 11.55
N GLY A 43 10.96 23.79 11.70
CA GLY A 43 12.02 23.01 12.34
C GLY A 43 11.93 22.95 13.87
N GLN A 44 10.91 23.59 14.48
CA GLN A 44 10.74 23.55 15.92
C GLN A 44 10.30 22.16 16.40
N VAL A 45 10.92 21.66 17.46
CA VAL A 45 10.55 20.39 18.08
C VAL A 45 9.20 20.53 18.78
N ARG A 46 8.24 19.70 18.40
CA ARG A 46 6.88 19.66 18.96
C ARG A 46 6.65 18.45 19.86
N TYR A 47 7.46 17.43 19.68
CA TYR A 47 7.47 16.23 20.50
C TYR A 47 8.85 15.57 20.42
N ALA A 48 9.31 15.02 21.53
CA ALA A 48 10.47 14.11 21.56
C ALA A 48 10.30 13.14 22.72
N ALA A 49 10.61 11.87 22.48
CA ALA A 49 10.57 10.82 23.50
C ALA A 49 11.63 9.76 23.23
N PRO A 50 12.16 9.10 24.28
CA PRO A 50 12.98 7.91 24.10
C PRO A 50 12.13 6.79 23.51
N MET A 51 12.76 5.94 22.70
CA MET A 51 12.14 4.72 22.15
C MET A 51 12.72 3.50 22.85
N ASP A 52 11.83 2.62 23.31
CA ASP A 52 12.22 1.29 23.81
C ASP A 52 12.41 0.36 22.60
N PRO A 53 13.63 -0.20 22.39
CA PRO A 53 13.87 -1.13 21.29
C PRO A 53 12.98 -2.38 21.32
N GLU A 54 12.58 -2.83 22.49
CA GLU A 54 11.72 -4.00 22.64
C GLU A 54 10.21 -3.68 22.49
N ASN A 55 9.83 -2.40 22.59
CA ASN A 55 8.46 -1.94 22.42
C ASN A 55 8.39 -0.47 21.95
N ALA A 56 8.66 -0.23 20.70
CA ALA A 56 8.68 1.13 20.14
C ALA A 56 7.30 1.76 19.95
N CYS A 57 6.22 0.96 19.97
CA CYS A 57 4.88 1.43 19.62
C CYS A 57 4.38 2.62 20.45
N PRO A 58 4.53 2.69 21.78
CA PRO A 58 3.97 3.80 22.54
C PRO A 58 4.58 5.14 22.16
N ALA A 59 5.92 5.23 22.06
CA ALA A 59 6.61 6.47 21.72
C ALA A 59 6.32 6.90 20.28
N LEU A 60 6.40 5.95 19.33
CA LEU A 60 6.11 6.22 17.92
C LEU A 60 4.66 6.63 17.73
N GLN A 61 3.69 5.95 18.36
CA GLN A 61 2.28 6.32 18.26
C GLN A 61 2.03 7.72 18.84
N SER A 62 2.63 8.08 19.98
CA SER A 62 2.50 9.41 20.57
C SER A 62 3.06 10.50 19.65
N ALA A 63 4.17 10.23 18.96
CA ALA A 63 4.70 11.13 17.93
C ALA A 63 3.70 11.33 16.78
N LEU A 64 3.14 10.23 16.25
CA LEU A 64 2.13 10.27 15.19
C LEU A 64 0.83 10.95 15.65
N ASP A 65 0.42 10.78 16.89
CA ASP A 65 -0.75 11.45 17.48
C ASP A 65 -0.52 12.95 17.63
N THR A 66 0.72 13.37 17.93
CA THR A 66 1.11 14.77 17.94
C THR A 66 0.90 15.42 16.57
N VAL A 67 1.34 14.76 15.49
CA VAL A 67 1.07 15.21 14.11
C VAL A 67 -0.43 15.20 13.82
N ARG A 68 -1.11 14.10 14.15
CA ARG A 68 -2.56 13.95 13.92
C ARG A 68 -3.39 14.99 14.66
N SER A 69 -2.84 15.64 15.69
CA SER A 69 -3.52 16.78 16.35
C SER A 69 -3.86 17.89 15.37
N GLY A 70 -3.12 18.02 14.27
CA GLY A 70 -3.30 19.09 13.29
C GLY A 70 -2.82 20.46 13.77
N ALA A 71 -2.29 20.54 15.00
CA ALA A 71 -1.92 21.81 15.63
C ALA A 71 -0.68 22.47 15.02
N TYR A 72 0.13 21.72 14.26
CA TYR A 72 1.47 22.16 13.85
C TYR A 72 1.67 22.15 12.32
N GLY A 73 0.62 21.95 11.54
CA GLY A 73 0.71 21.84 10.08
C GLY A 73 1.54 20.64 9.63
N THR A 74 2.30 20.79 8.55
CA THR A 74 3.16 19.72 8.04
C THR A 74 4.33 19.48 8.99
N CYS A 75 4.55 18.20 9.33
CA CYS A 75 5.59 17.79 10.27
C CYS A 75 6.56 16.78 9.66
N THR A 76 7.76 16.72 10.22
CA THR A 76 8.71 15.62 10.02
C THR A 76 8.82 14.84 11.33
N VAL A 77 8.56 13.54 11.25
CA VAL A 77 8.79 12.56 12.32
C VAL A 77 10.06 11.81 12.01
N THR A 78 11.06 11.92 12.85
CA THR A 78 12.36 11.25 12.67
C THR A 78 12.57 10.25 13.80
N VAL A 79 12.94 9.02 13.44
CA VAL A 79 13.34 7.98 14.38
C VAL A 79 14.86 7.82 14.32
N THR A 80 15.50 7.76 15.46
CA THR A 80 16.95 7.49 15.53
C THR A 80 17.27 6.14 14.89
N PRO A 81 18.32 6.01 14.06
CA PRO A 81 18.73 4.75 13.47
C PRO A 81 18.88 3.64 14.53
N GLY A 82 18.34 2.47 14.24
CA GLY A 82 18.33 1.36 15.18
C GLY A 82 17.34 0.27 14.78
N LYS A 83 17.20 -0.75 15.63
CA LYS A 83 16.30 -1.88 15.43
C LYS A 83 15.26 -1.94 16.54
N TYR A 84 13.99 -1.88 16.18
CA TYR A 84 12.89 -1.71 17.12
C TYR A 84 11.77 -2.73 16.87
N ARG A 85 11.19 -3.24 17.94
CA ARG A 85 10.05 -4.17 17.89
C ARG A 85 8.73 -3.41 17.94
N MET A 86 7.84 -3.72 17.01
CA MET A 86 6.48 -3.18 16.91
C MET A 86 5.51 -4.24 17.43
N THR A 87 5.07 -4.11 18.67
CA THR A 87 4.15 -5.06 19.34
C THR A 87 2.67 -4.77 19.03
N LYS A 88 2.40 -3.62 18.42
CA LYS A 88 1.08 -3.19 17.93
C LYS A 88 1.26 -2.39 16.65
N SER A 89 0.20 -2.28 15.86
CA SER A 89 0.19 -1.41 14.68
C SER A 89 0.22 0.06 15.10
N ALA A 90 1.04 0.86 14.42
CA ALA A 90 1.01 2.31 14.53
C ALA A 90 0.13 2.91 13.42
N VAL A 91 -0.70 3.88 13.79
CA VAL A 91 -1.64 4.57 12.90
C VAL A 91 -0.99 5.82 12.36
N LEU A 92 -0.79 5.89 11.04
CA LEU A 92 -0.16 7.01 10.35
C LEU A 92 -0.96 8.32 10.51
N ALA A 93 -0.33 9.43 10.24
CA ALA A 93 -0.94 10.75 10.26
C ALA A 93 -0.81 11.43 8.89
N SER A 94 -1.76 12.33 8.59
CA SER A 94 -1.71 13.18 7.40
C SER A 94 -0.69 14.31 7.57
N ASP A 95 -0.31 14.92 6.45
CA ASP A 95 0.58 16.10 6.39
C ASP A 95 1.93 15.86 7.07
N MET A 96 2.56 14.71 6.81
CA MET A 96 3.86 14.39 7.41
C MET A 96 4.85 13.70 6.48
N THR A 97 6.12 13.81 6.86
CA THR A 97 7.16 12.87 6.45
C THR A 97 7.58 12.04 7.67
N LEU A 98 7.45 10.71 7.57
CA LEU A 98 8.02 9.78 8.54
C LEU A 98 9.36 9.28 7.98
N ASP A 99 10.45 9.78 8.57
CA ASP A 99 11.82 9.43 8.17
C ASP A 99 12.34 8.28 9.02
N LEU A 100 12.49 7.13 8.38
CA LEU A 100 13.00 5.89 8.94
C LEU A 100 14.40 5.53 8.42
N THR A 101 15.16 6.50 7.91
CA THR A 101 16.51 6.25 7.39
C THR A 101 17.39 5.58 8.44
N GLY A 102 17.92 4.39 8.12
CA GLY A 102 18.74 3.58 9.06
C GLY A 102 17.95 2.85 10.15
N VAL A 103 16.62 2.89 10.10
CA VAL A 103 15.73 2.23 11.08
C VAL A 103 15.26 0.89 10.55
N THR A 104 15.25 -0.13 11.39
CA THR A 104 14.55 -1.40 11.16
C THR A 104 13.41 -1.56 12.15
N LEU A 105 12.18 -1.65 11.66
CA LEU A 105 11.00 -1.97 12.46
C LEU A 105 10.62 -3.42 12.26
N LEU A 106 10.59 -4.18 13.35
CA LEU A 106 10.22 -5.59 13.36
C LEU A 106 8.75 -5.76 13.74
N ASN A 107 7.95 -6.35 12.87
CA ASN A 107 6.59 -6.76 13.23
C ASN A 107 6.64 -7.88 14.29
N ALA A 108 6.39 -7.53 15.52
CA ALA A 108 6.36 -8.41 16.68
C ALA A 108 4.94 -8.52 17.29
N ASN A 109 3.91 -8.16 16.52
CA ASN A 109 2.52 -8.31 16.95
C ASN A 109 2.20 -9.78 17.25
N ALA A 110 1.64 -10.06 18.41
CA ALA A 110 1.22 -11.41 18.81
C ALA A 110 -0.05 -11.88 18.06
N GLY A 111 -0.86 -10.95 17.55
CA GLY A 111 -2.03 -11.20 16.73
C GLY A 111 -1.85 -10.73 15.28
N LYS A 112 -2.92 -10.70 14.50
CA LYS A 112 -2.90 -10.16 13.12
C LYS A 112 -2.77 -8.65 13.13
N GLY A 113 -1.55 -8.14 13.30
CA GLY A 113 -1.23 -6.72 13.32
C GLY A 113 -0.16 -6.35 12.31
N ASN A 114 -0.27 -5.16 11.77
CA ASN A 114 0.68 -4.56 10.82
C ASN A 114 1.75 -3.75 11.57
N ILE A 115 2.78 -3.26 10.89
CA ILE A 115 3.65 -2.23 11.46
C ILE A 115 2.92 -0.89 11.37
N PHE A 116 2.46 -0.53 10.15
CA PHE A 116 1.72 0.69 9.93
C PHE A 116 0.37 0.44 9.27
N ILE A 117 -0.61 1.24 9.66
CA ILE A 117 -1.93 1.31 9.02
C ILE A 117 -2.34 2.78 8.80
N SER A 118 -3.14 3.04 7.78
CA SER A 118 -3.85 4.32 7.68
C SER A 118 -4.96 4.39 8.75
N PRO A 119 -5.42 5.58 9.14
CA PRO A 119 -6.57 5.71 10.03
C PRO A 119 -7.82 5.05 9.43
N ASN A 120 -8.64 4.42 10.26
CA ASN A 120 -9.92 3.83 9.85
C ASN A 120 -11.14 4.68 10.23
N ARG A 121 -10.99 5.50 11.27
CA ARG A 121 -12.03 6.39 11.80
C ARG A 121 -11.46 7.76 12.13
N ASP A 122 -12.29 8.77 11.96
CA ASP A 122 -12.00 10.11 12.41
C ASP A 122 -12.14 10.24 13.94
N ARG A 123 -11.87 11.44 14.46
CA ARG A 123 -11.94 11.71 15.91
C ARG A 123 -13.35 11.62 16.52
N THR A 124 -14.38 11.66 15.67
CA THR A 124 -15.77 11.50 16.10
C THR A 124 -16.23 10.05 16.09
N GLY A 125 -15.36 9.14 15.64
CA GLY A 125 -15.66 7.71 15.47
C GLY A 125 -16.34 7.36 14.15
N LYS A 126 -16.47 8.31 13.22
CA LYS A 126 -17.03 8.09 11.88
C LYS A 126 -15.98 7.42 10.97
N ASP A 127 -16.41 6.43 10.25
CA ASP A 127 -15.58 5.73 9.28
C ASP A 127 -15.15 6.65 8.13
N TYR A 128 -13.88 6.57 7.72
CA TYR A 128 -13.40 7.26 6.52
C TYR A 128 -13.95 6.60 5.26
N THR A 129 -14.18 7.41 4.23
CA THR A 129 -14.65 6.99 2.91
C THR A 129 -13.88 7.71 1.81
N GLY A 130 -14.00 7.26 0.56
CA GLY A 130 -13.27 7.87 -0.54
C GLY A 130 -11.75 7.87 -0.31
N TYR A 131 -11.13 9.03 -0.32
CA TYR A 131 -9.68 9.21 -0.14
C TYR A 131 -9.35 10.12 1.07
N SER A 132 -10.09 10.02 2.16
CA SER A 132 -10.10 11.03 3.23
C SER A 132 -9.40 10.61 4.52
N ALA A 133 -8.86 9.38 4.61
CA ALA A 133 -8.28 8.87 5.85
C ALA A 133 -6.83 9.33 6.09
N LEU A 134 -6.01 9.29 5.03
CA LEU A 134 -4.59 9.62 5.10
C LEU A 134 -4.23 10.48 3.89
N GLU A 135 -3.77 11.69 4.11
CA GLU A 135 -3.43 12.63 3.04
C GLU A 135 -2.03 13.19 3.21
N ASN A 136 -1.32 13.42 2.09
CA ASN A 136 -0.01 14.09 2.07
C ASN A 136 1.00 13.44 3.02
N CYS A 137 1.16 12.14 2.96
CA CYS A 137 2.04 11.38 3.84
C CYS A 137 3.21 10.79 3.04
N THR A 138 4.43 10.99 3.53
CA THR A 138 5.63 10.34 2.98
C THR A 138 6.22 9.40 4.03
N LEU A 139 6.39 8.13 3.68
CA LEU A 139 7.21 7.16 4.39
C LEU A 139 8.55 7.08 3.66
N ARG A 140 9.64 7.46 4.32
CA ARG A 140 10.97 7.54 3.71
C ARG A 140 11.95 6.57 4.35
N GLY A 141 12.58 5.75 3.52
CA GLY A 141 13.66 4.85 3.92
C GLY A 141 13.22 3.76 4.89
N GLY A 142 14.19 3.19 5.58
CA GLY A 142 13.98 2.18 6.60
C GLY A 142 13.66 0.78 6.08
N THR A 143 13.60 -0.14 7.03
CA THR A 143 13.24 -1.54 6.80
C THR A 143 12.03 -1.90 7.65
N LEU A 144 10.99 -2.43 7.02
CA LEU A 144 9.87 -3.08 7.67
C LEU A 144 10.04 -4.59 7.51
N ASP A 145 10.15 -5.31 8.61
CA ASP A 145 10.50 -6.72 8.60
C ASP A 145 9.63 -7.50 9.61
N TYR A 146 9.59 -8.81 9.49
CA TYR A 146 8.99 -9.65 10.50
C TYR A 146 10.00 -9.94 11.62
N ALA A 147 9.54 -9.89 12.87
CA ALA A 147 10.34 -10.37 13.98
C ALA A 147 10.58 -11.89 13.83
N PRO A 148 11.76 -12.39 14.15
CA PRO A 148 12.04 -13.82 14.12
C PRO A 148 10.98 -14.62 14.90
N GLY A 149 10.45 -15.67 14.27
CA GLY A 149 9.40 -16.51 14.83
C GLY A 149 7.97 -15.94 14.78
N ASN A 150 7.78 -14.73 14.28
CA ASN A 150 6.43 -14.20 14.06
C ASN A 150 5.85 -14.77 12.75
N THR A 151 4.73 -15.46 12.87
CA THR A 151 4.01 -16.10 11.75
C THR A 151 2.55 -15.64 11.68
N ASN A 152 2.28 -14.39 12.08
CA ASN A 152 0.89 -13.91 12.23
C ASN A 152 0.13 -13.72 10.91
N GLY A 153 0.80 -13.82 9.76
CA GLY A 153 0.18 -13.74 8.43
C GLY A 153 -0.47 -12.38 8.13
N SER A 154 0.10 -11.28 8.64
CA SER A 154 -0.36 -9.91 8.35
C SER A 154 0.59 -9.19 7.41
N CYS A 155 0.12 -8.19 6.68
CA CYS A 155 1.02 -7.34 5.91
C CYS A 155 1.80 -6.37 6.84
N LEU A 156 2.92 -5.83 6.33
CA LEU A 156 3.73 -4.88 7.10
C LEU A 156 3.14 -3.47 7.05
N LEU A 157 2.62 -3.07 5.88
CA LEU A 157 1.97 -1.79 5.65
C LEU A 157 0.57 -1.99 5.06
N ARG A 158 -0.44 -1.35 5.63
CA ARG A 158 -1.80 -1.37 5.09
C ARG A 158 -2.37 0.03 4.94
N LEU A 159 -2.64 0.42 3.70
CA LEU A 159 -3.14 1.72 3.33
C LEU A 159 -4.57 1.61 2.77
N ALA A 160 -5.49 2.37 3.33
CA ALA A 160 -6.84 2.49 2.80
C ALA A 160 -7.33 3.93 2.87
N HIS A 161 -8.21 4.33 1.94
CA HIS A 161 -8.80 5.67 1.87
C HIS A 161 -7.76 6.79 1.89
N CYS A 162 -6.71 6.67 1.08
CA CYS A 162 -5.56 7.57 1.13
C CYS A 162 -5.37 8.37 -0.16
N LYS A 163 -4.76 9.55 -0.02
CA LYS A 163 -4.46 10.48 -1.12
C LYS A 163 -3.08 11.11 -0.95
N ASN A 164 -2.33 11.24 -2.06
CA ASN A 164 -0.99 11.84 -2.07
C ASN A 164 -0.05 11.17 -1.06
N VAL A 165 0.06 9.85 -1.11
CA VAL A 165 0.95 9.09 -0.24
C VAL A 165 2.15 8.61 -1.04
N THR A 166 3.34 8.79 -0.50
CA THR A 166 4.59 8.29 -1.09
C THR A 166 5.31 7.36 -0.11
N VAL A 167 5.70 6.19 -0.60
CA VAL A 167 6.61 5.28 0.09
C VAL A 167 7.89 5.25 -0.73
N ASP A 168 8.97 5.78 -0.21
CA ASP A 168 10.22 5.99 -0.93
C ASP A 168 11.41 5.34 -0.24
N GLY A 169 12.09 4.44 -0.93
CA GLY A 169 13.31 3.80 -0.45
C GLY A 169 13.11 2.83 0.72
N THR A 170 11.89 2.37 0.97
CA THR A 170 11.59 1.44 2.07
C THR A 170 11.82 0.00 1.65
N ALA A 171 12.48 -0.79 2.48
CA ALA A 171 12.61 -2.23 2.33
C ALA A 171 11.50 -2.96 3.12
N PHE A 172 10.79 -3.87 2.45
CA PHE A 172 9.78 -4.76 3.02
C PHE A 172 10.30 -6.19 2.96
N LEU A 173 10.55 -6.80 4.13
CA LEU A 173 11.26 -8.07 4.19
C LEU A 173 10.46 -9.19 4.87
N ASN A 174 10.74 -10.43 4.44
CA ASN A 174 10.42 -11.68 5.14
C ASN A 174 8.94 -11.90 5.50
N ASN A 175 8.02 -11.55 4.62
CA ASN A 175 6.61 -11.86 4.86
C ASN A 175 6.37 -13.37 4.99
N THR A 176 5.51 -13.78 5.90
CA THR A 176 5.31 -15.19 6.22
C THR A 176 4.10 -15.83 5.55
N ASP A 177 3.02 -15.15 5.30
CA ASP A 177 1.80 -15.76 4.72
C ASP A 177 0.78 -14.69 4.30
N SER A 178 1.24 -13.57 3.79
CA SER A 178 0.39 -12.46 3.38
C SER A 178 1.11 -11.58 2.36
N HIS A 179 0.67 -10.35 2.22
CA HIS A 179 1.30 -9.32 1.41
C HIS A 179 2.33 -8.53 2.24
N HIS A 180 3.38 -8.01 1.62
CA HIS A 180 4.26 -7.05 2.30
C HIS A 180 3.54 -5.72 2.51
N ALA A 181 2.83 -5.26 1.49
CA ALA A 181 2.01 -4.07 1.56
C ALA A 181 0.67 -4.26 0.85
N GLU A 182 -0.38 -3.67 1.40
CA GLU A 182 -1.73 -3.64 0.82
C GLU A 182 -2.20 -2.20 0.64
N LEU A 183 -2.82 -1.93 -0.50
CA LEU A 183 -3.40 -0.64 -0.86
C LEU A 183 -4.84 -0.81 -1.36
N ALA A 184 -5.78 -0.05 -0.81
CA ALA A 184 -7.12 0.08 -1.35
C ALA A 184 -7.65 1.50 -1.21
N ALA A 185 -8.54 1.92 -2.13
CA ALA A 185 -9.06 3.29 -2.15
C ALA A 185 -7.94 4.34 -2.09
N GLY A 186 -6.91 4.17 -2.92
CA GLY A 186 -5.77 5.09 -3.04
C GLY A 186 -5.94 6.04 -4.23
N TYR A 187 -5.61 7.31 -4.03
CA TYR A 187 -5.49 8.30 -5.08
C TYR A 187 -4.12 8.96 -5.05
N ASN A 188 -3.40 8.90 -6.17
CA ASN A 188 -2.05 9.43 -6.27
C ASN A 188 -1.12 8.85 -5.18
N VAL A 189 -1.00 7.52 -5.17
CA VAL A 189 -0.12 6.79 -4.24
C VAL A 189 1.08 6.26 -5.01
N ARG A 190 2.27 6.44 -4.45
CA ARG A 190 3.53 6.07 -5.10
C ARG A 190 4.35 5.17 -4.20
N PHE A 191 4.84 4.07 -4.76
CA PHE A 191 5.91 3.25 -4.22
C PHE A 191 7.11 3.42 -5.16
N VAL A 192 8.18 4.02 -4.66
CA VAL A 192 9.36 4.35 -5.45
C VAL A 192 10.63 3.88 -4.76
N ASN A 193 11.59 3.35 -5.51
CA ASN A 193 12.88 2.88 -4.99
C ASN A 193 12.75 1.82 -3.86
N CYS A 194 11.63 1.12 -3.76
CA CYS A 194 11.36 0.15 -2.69
C CYS A 194 11.94 -1.23 -2.99
N LEU A 195 12.26 -1.96 -1.93
CA LEU A 195 12.62 -3.38 -2.00
C LEU A 195 11.51 -4.22 -1.37
N PHE A 196 11.01 -5.21 -2.10
CA PHE A 196 10.13 -6.26 -1.60
C PHE A 196 10.85 -7.59 -1.70
N SER A 197 11.14 -8.25 -0.58
CA SER A 197 11.98 -9.45 -0.60
C SER A 197 11.62 -10.45 0.49
N GLY A 198 11.65 -11.72 0.11
CA GLY A 198 11.49 -12.83 1.02
C GLY A 198 10.04 -13.12 1.39
N GLN A 199 9.61 -14.33 1.08
CA GLN A 199 8.33 -14.88 1.52
C GLN A 199 8.58 -16.29 2.03
N THR A 200 8.48 -16.48 3.35
CA THR A 200 8.97 -17.69 4.03
C THR A 200 7.91 -18.79 4.19
N ASN A 201 6.64 -18.44 4.15
CA ASN A 201 5.54 -19.38 4.17
C ASN A 201 4.70 -19.19 2.90
N GLN A 202 4.53 -20.24 2.13
CA GLN A 202 3.96 -20.20 0.78
C GLN A 202 2.66 -20.99 0.68
N THR A 203 1.80 -20.87 1.67
CA THR A 203 0.48 -21.51 1.64
C THR A 203 -0.49 -20.80 0.68
N GLU A 204 -0.23 -19.53 0.39
CA GLU A 204 -1.01 -18.71 -0.55
C GLU A 204 -0.26 -18.53 -1.87
N SER A 205 -0.46 -19.45 -2.81
CA SER A 205 0.24 -19.47 -4.12
C SER A 205 -0.02 -18.26 -5.04
N SER A 206 -0.78 -17.27 -4.60
CA SER A 206 -1.12 -16.09 -5.38
C SER A 206 -0.95 -14.77 -4.60
N ALA A 207 -0.22 -14.78 -3.48
CA ALA A 207 -0.02 -13.57 -2.68
C ALA A 207 0.95 -12.60 -3.39
N GLU A 208 0.45 -11.47 -3.83
CA GLU A 208 1.25 -10.38 -4.35
C GLU A 208 2.01 -9.68 -3.21
N ALA A 209 3.28 -9.36 -3.40
CA ALA A 209 4.05 -8.63 -2.40
C ALA A 209 3.47 -7.23 -2.16
N LEU A 210 3.09 -6.53 -3.24
CA LEU A 210 2.30 -5.30 -3.18
C LEU A 210 0.91 -5.57 -3.77
N GLN A 211 -0.09 -5.72 -2.92
CA GLN A 211 -1.47 -5.90 -3.34
C GLN A 211 -2.18 -4.56 -3.51
N ILE A 212 -2.85 -4.38 -4.66
CA ILE A 212 -3.64 -3.18 -5.00
C ILE A 212 -5.07 -3.65 -5.25
N ASP A 213 -5.95 -3.55 -4.25
CA ASP A 213 -7.30 -4.09 -4.30
C ASP A 213 -8.40 -3.05 -4.10
N ILE A 214 -9.64 -3.45 -4.30
CA ILE A 214 -10.83 -2.67 -3.95
C ILE A 214 -11.26 -3.08 -2.53
N LEU A 215 -11.65 -2.10 -1.72
CA LEU A 215 -12.22 -2.35 -0.40
C LEU A 215 -13.50 -3.16 -0.51
N GLU A 216 -13.45 -4.39 -0.01
CA GLU A 216 -14.57 -5.32 -0.01
C GLU A 216 -14.90 -5.77 1.42
N LYS A 217 -16.18 -5.93 1.68
CA LYS A 217 -16.67 -6.49 2.93
C LYS A 217 -16.20 -7.94 3.09
N ASN A 218 -15.58 -8.25 4.23
CA ASN A 218 -15.32 -9.58 4.81
C ASN A 218 -14.00 -10.29 4.53
N ARG A 219 -13.16 -9.88 3.59
CA ARG A 219 -11.92 -10.65 3.32
C ARG A 219 -10.65 -9.83 3.28
N HIS A 220 -10.74 -8.61 2.78
CA HIS A 220 -9.61 -7.74 2.56
C HIS A 220 -9.82 -6.46 3.33
N PHE A 221 -8.80 -5.98 4.02
CA PHE A 221 -8.88 -4.74 4.81
C PHE A 221 -9.89 -4.80 5.98
N ALA A 222 -9.90 -5.89 6.73
CA ALA A 222 -10.87 -6.14 7.83
C ALA A 222 -11.01 -5.01 8.86
N ASN A 223 -10.03 -4.12 8.98
CA ASN A 223 -10.03 -3.00 9.91
C ASN A 223 -10.57 -1.69 9.34
N PHE A 224 -11.08 -1.70 8.11
CA PHE A 224 -11.58 -0.51 7.42
C PHE A 224 -13.06 -0.70 7.05
N PRO A 225 -13.99 -0.38 7.97
CA PRO A 225 -15.39 -0.78 7.84
C PRO A 225 -16.20 -0.07 6.75
N ALA A 226 -15.71 1.05 6.20
CA ALA A 226 -16.35 1.69 5.06
C ALA A 226 -15.97 1.00 3.75
N TYR A 227 -16.62 -0.11 3.46
CA TYR A 227 -16.46 -0.86 2.21
C TYR A 227 -17.26 -0.19 1.08
N ASP A 228 -16.85 1.02 0.68
CA ASP A 228 -17.57 1.88 -0.24
C ASP A 228 -17.26 1.63 -1.73
N GLY A 229 -16.35 0.69 -2.01
CA GLY A 229 -15.93 0.35 -3.38
C GLY A 229 -15.16 1.47 -4.08
N THR A 230 -14.56 2.38 -3.34
CA THR A 230 -13.70 3.42 -3.90
C THR A 230 -12.55 2.79 -4.66
N MET A 231 -12.40 3.19 -5.93
CA MET A 231 -11.37 2.65 -6.83
C MET A 231 -10.00 3.26 -6.54
N ASN A 232 -8.94 2.49 -6.73
CA ASN A 232 -7.60 3.07 -6.81
C ASN A 232 -7.44 3.87 -8.10
N GLN A 233 -6.81 5.04 -8.01
CA GLN A 233 -6.53 5.89 -9.15
C GLN A 233 -5.14 6.52 -9.05
N LYS A 234 -4.43 6.57 -10.18
CA LYS A 234 -3.08 7.18 -10.28
C LYS A 234 -2.09 6.52 -9.29
N ILE A 235 -1.99 5.22 -9.32
CA ILE A 235 -1.03 4.48 -8.51
C ILE A 235 0.26 4.32 -9.30
N THR A 236 1.40 4.60 -8.71
CA THR A 236 2.72 4.46 -9.35
C THR A 236 3.58 3.48 -8.55
N VAL A 237 4.14 2.48 -9.24
CA VAL A 237 5.19 1.58 -8.74
C VAL A 237 6.39 1.74 -9.66
N GLU A 238 7.45 2.37 -9.17
CA GLU A 238 8.56 2.81 -10.01
C GLU A 238 9.90 2.53 -9.36
N ASP A 239 10.84 2.03 -10.16
CA ASP A 239 12.24 1.76 -9.76
C ASP A 239 12.35 0.87 -8.50
N CYS A 240 11.36 -0.01 -8.30
CA CYS A 240 11.32 -0.96 -7.20
C CYS A 240 11.94 -2.31 -7.58
N THR A 241 12.41 -3.04 -6.58
CA THR A 241 12.88 -4.43 -6.73
C THR A 241 11.95 -5.39 -5.99
N PHE A 242 11.49 -6.42 -6.70
CA PHE A 242 10.69 -7.53 -6.18
C PHE A 242 11.49 -8.82 -6.36
N GLN A 243 11.84 -9.49 -5.28
CA GLN A 243 12.69 -10.67 -5.37
C GLN A 243 12.37 -11.75 -4.33
N ASP A 244 12.58 -13.02 -4.70
CA ASP A 244 12.41 -14.16 -3.79
C ASP A 244 10.98 -14.19 -3.19
N LEU A 245 9.98 -14.09 -4.07
CA LEU A 245 8.56 -13.94 -3.74
C LEU A 245 7.71 -14.97 -4.50
N ILE A 246 6.43 -15.07 -4.15
CA ILE A 246 5.46 -15.77 -4.98
C ILE A 246 5.02 -14.91 -6.14
N CYS A 247 4.40 -13.77 -5.86
CA CYS A 247 4.01 -12.79 -6.87
C CYS A 247 4.56 -11.40 -6.53
N GLY A 248 4.74 -10.55 -7.53
CA GLY A 248 5.29 -9.22 -7.35
C GLY A 248 4.21 -8.21 -6.97
N VAL A 249 3.68 -7.49 -7.94
CA VAL A 249 2.65 -6.45 -7.73
C VAL A 249 1.37 -6.80 -8.46
N GLY A 250 0.22 -6.51 -7.85
CA GLY A 250 -1.03 -6.71 -8.57
C GLY A 250 -2.31 -6.66 -7.76
N THR A 251 -3.36 -7.12 -8.41
CA THR A 251 -4.73 -7.13 -7.91
C THR A 251 -5.29 -8.53 -7.97
N ARG A 252 -5.75 -9.03 -6.84
CA ARG A 252 -6.34 -10.38 -6.74
C ARG A 252 -7.78 -10.43 -7.24
N ASN A 253 -8.59 -9.42 -6.90
CA ASN A 253 -10.02 -9.44 -7.14
C ASN A 253 -10.47 -8.43 -8.20
N ALA A 254 -11.32 -8.90 -9.12
CA ALA A 254 -12.00 -8.05 -10.08
C ALA A 254 -13.46 -7.85 -9.67
N PHE A 255 -13.91 -6.61 -9.74
CA PHE A 255 -15.31 -6.25 -9.52
C PHE A 255 -15.88 -5.55 -10.75
N ALA A 256 -17.06 -5.98 -11.20
CA ALA A 256 -17.73 -5.32 -12.32
C ALA A 256 -17.97 -3.84 -11.99
N GLY A 257 -17.49 -2.95 -12.87
CA GLY A 257 -17.62 -1.50 -12.70
C GLY A 257 -16.72 -0.87 -11.64
N ARG A 258 -15.76 -1.60 -11.13
CA ARG A 258 -14.68 -1.10 -10.25
C ARG A 258 -13.33 -1.48 -10.83
N TYR A 259 -12.50 -0.48 -11.05
CA TYR A 259 -11.24 -0.64 -11.77
C TYR A 259 -10.06 -0.14 -10.95
N GLN A 260 -8.89 -0.64 -11.28
CA GLN A 260 -7.62 -0.02 -10.93
C GLN A 260 -7.28 0.96 -12.05
N LYS A 261 -7.48 2.27 -11.84
CA LYS A 261 -7.43 3.27 -12.92
C LYS A 261 -6.11 4.04 -12.95
N GLY A 262 -5.46 4.09 -14.12
CA GLY A 262 -4.23 4.88 -14.30
C GLY A 262 -3.08 4.37 -13.44
N VAL A 263 -2.92 3.05 -13.34
CA VAL A 263 -1.80 2.43 -12.63
C VAL A 263 -0.58 2.43 -13.52
N THR A 264 0.54 2.93 -13.01
CA THR A 264 1.85 2.90 -13.69
C THR A 264 2.79 1.95 -12.96
N ILE A 265 3.30 0.95 -13.67
CA ILE A 265 4.32 0.01 -13.16
C ILE A 265 5.50 0.13 -14.11
N ARG A 266 6.57 0.85 -13.70
CA ARG A 266 7.63 1.26 -14.60
C ARG A 266 9.03 1.11 -13.97
N GLY A 267 10.00 0.65 -14.80
CA GLY A 267 11.40 0.62 -14.40
C GLY A 267 11.74 -0.36 -13.29
N ASN A 268 10.80 -1.27 -12.93
CA ASN A 268 10.99 -2.19 -11.81
C ASN A 268 11.79 -3.43 -12.23
N THR A 269 12.46 -4.02 -11.25
CA THR A 269 13.14 -5.32 -11.38
C THR A 269 12.36 -6.39 -10.61
N PHE A 270 11.96 -7.45 -11.31
CA PHE A 270 11.34 -8.64 -10.74
C PHE A 270 12.27 -9.84 -10.98
N ARG A 271 12.63 -10.56 -9.93
CA ARG A 271 13.54 -11.70 -10.07
C ARG A 271 13.26 -12.82 -9.09
N ARG A 272 13.35 -14.07 -9.57
CA ARG A 272 13.13 -15.30 -8.80
C ARG A 272 11.76 -15.32 -8.12
N LEU A 273 10.69 -15.03 -8.90
CA LEU A 273 9.33 -15.13 -8.43
C LEU A 273 8.72 -16.48 -8.87
N GLN A 274 8.12 -17.20 -7.93
CA GLN A 274 7.55 -18.51 -8.21
C GLN A 274 6.30 -18.44 -9.11
N GLY A 275 5.52 -17.38 -9.00
CA GLY A 275 4.31 -17.13 -9.78
C GLY A 275 4.47 -16.00 -10.78
N THR A 276 3.61 -15.00 -10.70
CA THR A 276 3.48 -13.90 -11.67
C THR A 276 4.13 -12.62 -11.16
N ALA A 277 4.96 -11.99 -11.99
CA ALA A 277 5.61 -10.74 -11.63
C ALA A 277 4.60 -9.58 -11.51
N ILE A 278 3.72 -9.42 -12.50
CA ILE A 278 2.72 -8.32 -12.54
C ILE A 278 1.34 -8.89 -12.86
N VAL A 279 0.37 -8.65 -11.98
CA VAL A 279 -1.02 -9.12 -12.11
C VAL A 279 -1.97 -7.93 -12.23
N CYS A 280 -2.42 -7.65 -13.45
CA CYS A 280 -3.34 -6.56 -13.75
C CYS A 280 -4.77 -7.09 -13.84
N THR A 281 -5.47 -7.16 -12.72
CA THR A 281 -6.88 -7.60 -12.72
C THR A 281 -7.79 -6.39 -12.77
N ASN A 282 -8.55 -6.27 -13.86
CA ASN A 282 -9.49 -5.17 -14.11
C ASN A 282 -8.84 -3.77 -14.12
N TYR A 283 -7.66 -3.67 -14.75
CA TYR A 283 -6.95 -2.40 -14.91
C TYR A 283 -7.47 -1.63 -16.12
N VAL A 284 -7.54 -0.30 -16.02
CA VAL A 284 -7.85 0.61 -17.11
C VAL A 284 -6.89 1.79 -17.12
N ASP A 285 -6.58 2.32 -18.29
CA ASP A 285 -5.60 3.40 -18.46
C ASP A 285 -4.24 3.07 -17.80
N ALA A 286 -3.86 1.80 -17.78
CA ALA A 286 -2.64 1.36 -17.11
C ALA A 286 -1.42 1.42 -18.02
N VAL A 287 -0.26 1.64 -17.41
CA VAL A 287 1.05 1.70 -18.09
C VAL A 287 1.99 0.72 -17.42
N ILE A 288 2.38 -0.33 -18.14
CA ILE A 288 3.34 -1.32 -17.68
C ILE A 288 4.53 -1.26 -18.64
N GLU A 289 5.59 -0.57 -18.26
CA GLU A 289 6.68 -0.28 -19.19
C GLU A 289 8.08 -0.37 -18.58
N LYS A 290 9.04 -0.77 -19.41
CA LYS A 290 10.48 -0.76 -19.06
C LYS A 290 10.82 -1.55 -17.80
N ASN A 291 10.03 -2.58 -17.49
CA ASN A 291 10.32 -3.48 -16.39
C ASN A 291 11.27 -4.61 -16.86
N THR A 292 12.14 -5.04 -15.96
CA THR A 292 13.00 -6.22 -16.15
C THR A 292 12.47 -7.36 -15.28
N ILE A 293 12.08 -8.44 -15.92
CA ILE A 293 11.50 -9.64 -15.27
C ILE A 293 12.39 -10.83 -15.60
N THR A 294 13.00 -11.46 -14.60
CA THR A 294 13.91 -12.59 -14.79
C THR A 294 13.64 -13.71 -13.80
N ASP A 295 13.77 -14.96 -14.26
CA ASP A 295 13.60 -16.16 -13.43
C ASP A 295 12.25 -16.19 -12.69
N CYS A 296 11.18 -15.86 -13.41
CA CYS A 296 9.81 -15.85 -12.89
C CYS A 296 8.94 -16.90 -13.62
N GLY A 297 7.89 -17.37 -12.97
CA GLY A 297 6.95 -18.31 -13.60
C GLY A 297 6.11 -17.66 -14.69
N ARG A 298 5.75 -16.39 -14.52
CA ARG A 298 5.03 -15.59 -15.52
C ARG A 298 5.45 -14.13 -15.42
N GLY A 299 5.55 -13.46 -16.58
CA GLY A 299 5.85 -12.03 -16.65
C GLY A 299 4.65 -11.19 -16.29
N VAL A 300 3.75 -10.95 -17.22
CA VAL A 300 2.57 -10.10 -17.02
C VAL A 300 1.29 -10.90 -17.24
N ALA A 301 0.37 -10.84 -16.30
CA ALA A 301 -1.00 -11.32 -16.46
C ALA A 301 -1.96 -10.12 -16.50
N TYR A 302 -2.78 -10.02 -17.54
CA TYR A 302 -3.76 -8.96 -17.70
C TYR A 302 -5.15 -9.56 -17.83
N TYR A 303 -5.99 -9.32 -16.83
CA TYR A 303 -7.32 -9.90 -16.74
C TYR A 303 -8.40 -8.83 -16.75
N MET A 304 -9.43 -8.97 -17.59
CA MET A 304 -10.68 -8.20 -17.47
C MET A 304 -11.75 -8.95 -16.67
N CYS A 305 -11.49 -10.19 -16.33
CA CYS A 305 -12.17 -11.01 -15.33
C CYS A 305 -11.17 -11.98 -14.73
N LYS A 306 -11.51 -12.69 -13.67
CA LYS A 306 -10.63 -13.75 -13.16
C LYS A 306 -10.42 -14.85 -14.20
N ASN A 307 -9.27 -15.53 -14.13
CA ASN A 307 -8.93 -16.68 -15.00
C ASN A 307 -10.00 -17.79 -14.98
N SER A 308 -10.76 -17.89 -13.89
CA SER A 308 -11.92 -18.79 -13.76
C SER A 308 -13.17 -18.31 -14.48
N GLY A 309 -13.15 -17.16 -15.15
CA GLY A 309 -14.33 -16.54 -15.77
C GLY A 309 -15.27 -15.86 -14.78
N VAL A 310 -14.88 -15.73 -13.51
CA VAL A 310 -15.71 -15.12 -12.47
C VAL A 310 -15.14 -13.76 -12.09
N ILE A 311 -15.97 -12.73 -12.15
CA ILE A 311 -15.76 -11.42 -11.53
C ILE A 311 -16.78 -11.28 -10.41
N ASP A 312 -16.38 -10.76 -9.28
CA ASP A 312 -17.30 -10.38 -8.23
C ASP A 312 -18.11 -9.14 -8.65
N VAL A 313 -19.27 -8.96 -8.08
CA VAL A 313 -20.09 -7.77 -8.29
C VAL A 313 -20.07 -6.91 -7.05
N PHE A 314 -19.88 -5.61 -7.25
CA PHE A 314 -19.99 -4.65 -6.17
C PHE A 314 -21.45 -4.27 -6.00
N THR A 315 -22.00 -4.43 -4.81
CA THR A 315 -23.41 -4.16 -4.52
C THR A 315 -23.53 -3.05 -3.48
N ASP A 316 -24.63 -2.28 -3.55
CA ASP A 316 -25.03 -1.42 -2.43
C ASP A 316 -25.63 -2.23 -1.27
N GLY A 317 -26.00 -1.54 -0.20
CA GLY A 317 -26.60 -2.17 0.99
C GLY A 317 -27.92 -2.92 0.74
N SER A 318 -28.58 -2.68 -0.40
CA SER A 318 -29.80 -3.39 -0.84
C SER A 318 -29.52 -4.62 -1.71
N GLY A 319 -28.23 -4.85 -2.05
CA GLY A 319 -27.82 -5.92 -2.96
C GLY A 319 -27.93 -5.56 -4.45
N LYS A 320 -28.21 -4.28 -4.79
CA LYS A 320 -28.20 -3.82 -6.18
C LYS A 320 -26.76 -3.74 -6.69
N VAL A 321 -26.52 -4.32 -7.86
CA VAL A 321 -25.22 -4.27 -8.52
C VAL A 321 -24.88 -2.84 -8.94
N LEU A 322 -23.76 -2.32 -8.43
CA LEU A 322 -23.26 -0.98 -8.69
C LEU A 322 -22.19 -1.00 -9.76
N GLY A 323 -22.38 -1.08 -10.94
CA GLY A 323 -21.34 -1.03 -11.94
C GLY A 323 -21.70 -1.74 -13.21
N LYS A 324 -21.00 -1.37 -14.25
CA LYS A 324 -21.14 -1.94 -15.58
C LYS A 324 -19.82 -2.60 -15.95
N ARG A 325 -19.86 -3.54 -16.89
CA ARG A 325 -18.61 -4.08 -17.48
C ARG A 325 -17.78 -2.95 -18.10
N ASN A 326 -16.47 -3.10 -18.06
CA ASN A 326 -15.60 -2.22 -18.79
C ASN A 326 -15.59 -2.62 -20.28
N THR A 327 -15.65 -1.66 -21.16
CA THR A 327 -15.60 -1.85 -22.63
C THR A 327 -14.38 -1.19 -23.27
N ASP A 328 -13.56 -0.53 -22.47
CA ASP A 328 -12.32 0.12 -22.93
C ASP A 328 -11.30 0.11 -21.81
N CYS A 329 -10.18 -0.57 -22.00
CA CYS A 329 -9.12 -0.57 -21.00
C CYS A 329 -8.04 0.50 -21.27
N GLY A 330 -7.84 0.95 -22.51
CA GLY A 330 -6.88 2.01 -22.87
C GLY A 330 -5.44 1.79 -22.37
N SER A 331 -5.10 0.58 -21.97
CA SER A 331 -3.84 0.25 -21.29
C SER A 331 -2.73 -0.09 -22.28
N ARG A 332 -1.47 0.01 -21.81
CA ARG A 332 -0.31 -0.39 -22.60
C ARG A 332 0.71 -1.20 -21.80
N ILE A 333 1.31 -2.19 -22.44
CA ILE A 333 2.40 -3.02 -21.94
C ILE A 333 3.54 -2.91 -22.94
N THR A 334 4.55 -2.09 -22.62
CA THR A 334 5.56 -1.68 -23.62
C THR A 334 6.98 -1.78 -23.10
N ASP A 335 7.91 -2.13 -24.00
CA ASP A 335 9.36 -2.05 -23.75
C ASP A 335 9.84 -2.83 -22.50
N ASN A 336 9.14 -3.89 -22.12
CA ASN A 336 9.57 -4.74 -21.01
C ASN A 336 10.53 -5.82 -21.49
N THR A 337 11.52 -6.15 -20.67
CA THR A 337 12.40 -7.30 -20.87
C THR A 337 11.95 -8.42 -19.93
N ILE A 338 11.52 -9.55 -20.48
CA ILE A 338 10.88 -10.64 -19.76
C ILE A 338 11.60 -11.94 -20.05
N SER A 339 12.13 -12.60 -19.02
CA SER A 339 12.66 -13.96 -19.08
C SER A 339 11.93 -14.83 -18.05
N VAL A 340 11.18 -15.82 -18.52
CA VAL A 340 10.37 -16.69 -17.68
C VAL A 340 10.74 -18.14 -17.85
N CYS A 341 10.67 -18.88 -16.76
CA CYS A 341 11.01 -20.31 -16.69
C CYS A 341 9.99 -21.07 -15.86
N GLN A 342 10.03 -22.39 -15.93
CA GLN A 342 9.25 -23.25 -15.04
C GLN A 342 9.68 -23.03 -13.58
N THR A 343 8.71 -22.98 -12.69
CA THR A 343 8.91 -22.83 -11.25
C THR A 343 8.04 -23.85 -10.50
N ALA A 344 8.18 -23.90 -9.18
CA ALA A 344 7.33 -24.77 -8.35
C ALA A 344 5.83 -24.42 -8.47
N GLU A 345 5.51 -23.13 -8.67
CA GLU A 345 4.12 -22.65 -8.78
C GLU A 345 3.62 -22.53 -10.23
N MET A 346 4.48 -22.73 -11.23
CA MET A 346 4.14 -22.49 -12.62
C MET A 346 4.79 -23.53 -13.57
N ASP A 347 4.08 -24.61 -13.84
CA ASP A 347 4.54 -25.64 -14.77
C ASP A 347 4.68 -25.16 -16.22
N LYS A 348 3.85 -24.22 -16.62
CA LYS A 348 3.80 -23.66 -17.97
C LYS A 348 4.11 -22.17 -17.94
N PRO A 349 5.39 -21.80 -18.03
CA PRO A 349 5.78 -20.39 -18.01
C PRO A 349 5.19 -19.65 -19.19
N ARG A 350 4.87 -18.36 -18.98
CA ARG A 350 4.34 -17.47 -20.03
C ARG A 350 4.91 -16.08 -19.87
N GLY A 351 5.43 -15.53 -20.94
CA GLY A 351 5.85 -14.12 -20.96
C GLY A 351 4.69 -13.21 -20.61
N MET A 352 3.58 -13.32 -21.36
CA MET A 352 2.35 -12.58 -21.09
C MET A 352 1.12 -13.46 -21.22
N PHE A 353 0.14 -13.21 -20.36
CA PHE A 353 -1.16 -13.85 -20.39
C PHE A 353 -2.28 -12.82 -20.36
N LEU A 354 -2.94 -12.62 -21.49
CA LEU A 354 -3.98 -11.61 -21.69
C LEU A 354 -5.33 -12.31 -21.74
N TYR A 355 -6.19 -12.09 -20.76
CA TYR A 355 -7.39 -12.88 -20.60
C TYR A 355 -8.65 -12.03 -20.44
N GLY A 356 -9.52 -12.12 -21.44
CA GLY A 356 -10.92 -11.77 -21.33
C GLY A 356 -11.78 -13.00 -21.06
N GLY A 357 -13.03 -12.81 -20.66
CA GLY A 357 -13.92 -13.91 -20.35
C GLY A 357 -15.40 -13.58 -20.57
N LYS A 358 -16.25 -14.48 -20.15
CA LYS A 358 -17.71 -14.31 -20.22
C LYS A 358 -18.30 -14.06 -18.84
N ALA A 359 -19.40 -13.33 -18.80
CA ALA A 359 -20.16 -13.16 -17.58
C ALA A 359 -20.59 -14.51 -16.98
N ALA A 360 -20.50 -14.63 -15.67
CA ALA A 360 -20.94 -15.79 -14.91
C ALA A 360 -21.64 -15.36 -13.62
N GLY A 361 -22.58 -16.15 -13.15
CA GLY A 361 -23.30 -15.91 -11.91
C GLY A 361 -24.05 -14.57 -11.89
N LYS A 362 -23.78 -13.72 -10.88
CA LYS A 362 -24.42 -12.41 -10.69
C LYS A 362 -23.80 -11.28 -11.53
N MET A 363 -22.81 -11.56 -12.36
CA MET A 363 -22.18 -10.54 -13.20
C MET A 363 -23.19 -9.92 -14.17
N PRO A 364 -23.08 -8.61 -14.47
CA PRO A 364 -23.80 -8.00 -15.57
C PRO A 364 -23.56 -8.77 -16.87
N ALA A 365 -24.59 -9.03 -17.64
CA ALA A 365 -24.50 -9.82 -18.87
C ALA A 365 -23.50 -9.23 -19.88
N GLY A 366 -22.81 -10.07 -20.61
CA GLY A 366 -21.92 -9.72 -21.72
C GLY A 366 -20.54 -10.36 -21.64
N ASN A 367 -19.70 -10.02 -22.61
CA ASN A 367 -18.31 -10.43 -22.63
C ASN A 367 -17.45 -9.43 -21.86
N TYR A 368 -16.48 -9.94 -21.15
CA TYR A 368 -15.45 -9.18 -20.46
C TYR A 368 -14.14 -9.30 -21.24
N ALA A 369 -14.18 -8.91 -22.50
CA ALA A 369 -13.00 -8.91 -23.36
C ALA A 369 -11.97 -7.87 -22.90
N VAL A 370 -10.71 -8.09 -23.24
CA VAL A 370 -9.68 -7.07 -23.16
C VAL A 370 -9.83 -6.15 -24.37
N TYR A 371 -10.14 -4.90 -24.14
CA TYR A 371 -10.38 -3.91 -25.21
C TYR A 371 -9.24 -2.89 -25.30
N ASN A 372 -8.82 -2.53 -26.51
CA ASN A 372 -7.91 -1.42 -26.76
C ASN A 372 -6.58 -1.51 -25.99
N LEU A 373 -6.08 -2.71 -25.75
CA LEU A 373 -4.78 -2.93 -25.13
C LEU A 373 -3.69 -2.84 -26.20
N THR A 374 -2.65 -2.06 -25.93
CA THR A 374 -1.42 -2.02 -26.73
C THR A 374 -0.33 -2.85 -26.04
N VAL A 375 0.24 -3.80 -26.76
CA VAL A 375 1.39 -4.61 -26.33
C VAL A 375 2.47 -4.47 -27.39
N SER A 376 3.54 -3.71 -27.12
CA SER A 376 4.54 -3.43 -28.14
C SER A 376 5.96 -3.27 -27.57
N GLY A 377 6.95 -3.54 -28.42
CA GLY A 377 8.36 -3.34 -28.09
C GLY A 377 8.93 -4.25 -26.99
N ASN A 378 8.19 -5.27 -26.55
CA ASN A 378 8.66 -6.14 -25.48
C ASN A 378 9.61 -7.22 -26.00
N THR A 379 10.65 -7.53 -25.23
CA THR A 379 11.55 -8.68 -25.47
C THR A 379 11.21 -9.80 -24.49
N ILE A 380 10.85 -10.98 -25.00
CA ILE A 380 10.38 -12.11 -24.19
C ILE A 380 11.24 -13.33 -24.51
N THR A 381 11.85 -13.90 -23.47
CA THR A 381 12.52 -15.21 -23.53
C THR A 381 11.73 -16.19 -22.65
N THR A 382 11.37 -17.36 -23.20
CA THR A 382 10.53 -18.32 -22.46
C THR A 382 10.74 -19.74 -22.96
N THR A 383 10.66 -20.72 -22.08
CA THR A 383 10.57 -22.13 -22.42
C THR A 383 9.12 -22.60 -22.67
N GLY A 384 8.15 -21.70 -22.58
CA GLY A 384 6.73 -21.96 -22.73
C GLY A 384 6.04 -20.98 -23.68
N GLY A 385 4.93 -20.37 -23.25
CA GLY A 385 4.19 -19.42 -24.09
C GLY A 385 4.80 -18.01 -24.06
N GLY A 386 4.99 -17.39 -25.21
CA GLY A 386 5.41 -15.97 -25.33
C GLY A 386 4.29 -15.02 -24.90
N ILE A 387 3.43 -14.61 -25.83
CA ILE A 387 2.20 -13.86 -25.56
C ILE A 387 1.01 -14.74 -25.89
N THR A 388 0.17 -14.99 -24.91
CA THR A 388 -1.06 -15.79 -25.08
C THR A 388 -2.27 -14.93 -24.72
N GLY A 389 -3.34 -15.03 -25.49
CA GLY A 389 -4.51 -14.18 -25.29
C GLY A 389 -5.83 -14.89 -25.58
N THR A 390 -6.89 -14.47 -24.90
CA THR A 390 -8.27 -14.93 -25.10
C THR A 390 -9.18 -13.71 -25.02
N ASP A 391 -10.16 -13.64 -25.92
CA ASP A 391 -11.16 -12.57 -26.00
C ASP A 391 -10.52 -11.17 -26.02
N LEU A 392 -9.60 -10.95 -26.97
CA LEU A 392 -8.98 -9.66 -27.23
C LEU A 392 -9.76 -8.92 -28.34
N GLN A 393 -10.09 -7.64 -28.11
CA GLN A 393 -10.79 -6.83 -29.10
C GLN A 393 -10.11 -5.47 -29.28
N ASN A 394 -9.85 -5.11 -30.53
CA ASN A 394 -9.13 -3.88 -30.89
C ASN A 394 -7.78 -3.74 -30.19
N CYS A 395 -7.12 -4.86 -29.91
CA CYS A 395 -5.81 -4.85 -29.29
C CYS A 395 -4.72 -4.78 -30.35
N THR A 396 -3.64 -4.05 -30.05
CA THR A 396 -2.45 -3.95 -30.90
C THR A 396 -1.34 -4.78 -30.30
N LEU A 397 -0.82 -5.74 -31.05
CA LEU A 397 0.38 -6.52 -30.70
C LEU A 397 1.42 -6.27 -31.78
N ALA A 398 2.43 -5.43 -31.50
CA ALA A 398 3.41 -4.99 -32.50
C ALA A 398 4.84 -5.00 -31.94
N ASP A 399 5.80 -5.26 -32.79
CA ASP A 399 7.23 -5.12 -32.48
C ASP A 399 7.72 -5.89 -31.25
N ASN A 400 7.01 -6.95 -30.85
CA ASN A 400 7.42 -7.82 -29.74
C ASN A 400 8.36 -8.91 -30.26
N ARG A 401 9.51 -9.06 -29.61
CA ARG A 401 10.48 -10.11 -29.92
C ARG A 401 10.32 -11.26 -28.94
N ILE A 402 10.04 -12.46 -29.45
CA ILE A 402 9.87 -13.67 -28.64
C ILE A 402 10.94 -14.68 -29.06
N THR A 403 11.64 -15.24 -28.06
CA THR A 403 12.64 -16.31 -28.22
C THR A 403 12.32 -17.47 -27.28
N HIS A 404 12.58 -18.70 -27.75
CA HIS A 404 12.34 -19.94 -26.99
C HIS A 404 13.65 -20.64 -26.67
#